data_1d26b47a8aa6a398f52542e486e20b4d
#
_entry.id   1d26b47a8aa6a398f52542e486e20b4d
#
_cell.length_a   1.000
_cell.length_b   1.000
_cell.length_c   1.000
_cell.angle_alpha   90.00
_cell.angle_beta   90.00
_cell.angle_gamma   90.00
#
_symmetry.space_group_name_H-M   'P 1'
#
loop_
_entity.id
_entity.type
_entity.pdbx_description
1 polymer ?
#
loop_
_entity_poly.entity_id
_entity_poly.type
_entity_poly.pdbx_seq_one_letter_code
_entity_poly.pdbx_strand_id
1 'polypeptide(L)'
;MTNRTDAHRPSALVATDYEFVEFCSAREFEVYDLAPRGEAGGYFKHQKLTGGNWYAGGEQFCRCDICGTTRALDFAIFWHKPSNVYVRTGGDCATRLCDLLEVEGFQQFRDAARAKSVRLAAEAVAEAALAAKGIDLDFAALRQASRELHGIKTGGTPREQWTVSTALDIAGKFAKYGNMSEKQEKFLVSLLDSVARRDEVRALWAARHAERVATSTHLGTVGDRIELTVTVKFANSYESNFGNFWIVGLEDASANTVIYKGNSPFSTTKGETVKLKATVKEHGERDGVKQTVIARPKVLEVAAA
;
A
#
# COMPACT_ATOMS: atom_id res chain seq x y z
N MET A 1 20.19 -41.90 -18.99
CA MET A 1 21.11 -41.08 -18.16
C MET A 1 22.31 -40.80 -19.01
N THR A 2 22.54 -39.54 -19.40
CA THR A 2 23.74 -39.15 -20.17
C THR A 2 24.96 -39.32 -19.26
N ASN A 3 25.98 -39.97 -19.80
CA ASN A 3 27.25 -40.23 -19.09
C ASN A 3 28.04 -38.93 -18.97
N ARG A 4 27.58 -38.02 -18.07
CA ARG A 4 28.20 -36.72 -17.84
C ARG A 4 29.53 -36.91 -17.12
N THR A 5 30.57 -36.22 -17.60
CA THR A 5 31.91 -36.25 -17.05
C THR A 5 32.33 -34.98 -16.33
N ASP A 6 31.44 -33.95 -16.36
CA ASP A 6 31.72 -32.65 -15.76
C ASP A 6 31.67 -32.65 -14.22
N ALA A 7 32.18 -31.55 -13.59
CA ALA A 7 32.28 -31.40 -12.14
C ALA A 7 30.91 -31.27 -11.45
N HIS A 8 29.85 -30.92 -12.19
CA HIS A 8 28.50 -30.70 -11.64
C HIS A 8 27.64 -31.97 -11.64
N ARG A 9 28.15 -33.12 -12.13
CA ARG A 9 27.39 -34.38 -12.03
C ARG A 9 27.21 -34.80 -10.56
N PRO A 10 26.10 -35.50 -10.21
CA PRO A 10 25.81 -35.84 -8.81
C PRO A 10 26.90 -36.62 -8.08
N SER A 11 27.68 -37.43 -8.82
CA SER A 11 28.76 -38.29 -8.27
C SER A 11 30.11 -37.56 -8.11
N ALA A 12 30.29 -36.39 -8.70
CA ALA A 12 31.52 -35.61 -8.63
C ALA A 12 31.39 -34.31 -7.86
N LEU A 13 30.23 -34.08 -7.27
CA LEU A 13 29.89 -32.84 -6.59
C LEU A 13 30.71 -32.70 -5.27
N VAL A 14 31.51 -31.65 -5.19
CA VAL A 14 32.28 -31.27 -4.02
C VAL A 14 31.65 -30.01 -3.43
N ALA A 15 30.93 -30.13 -2.30
CA ALA A 15 30.10 -29.04 -1.76
C ALA A 15 30.90 -27.75 -1.45
N THR A 16 32.14 -27.89 -0.97
CA THR A 16 33.02 -26.75 -0.63
C THR A 16 33.41 -25.86 -1.81
N ASP A 17 33.25 -26.40 -3.04
CA ASP A 17 33.50 -25.63 -4.27
C ASP A 17 32.35 -24.70 -4.63
N TYR A 18 31.19 -24.85 -3.98
CA TYR A 18 29.99 -24.07 -4.22
C TYR A 18 29.76 -23.03 -3.13
N GLU A 19 29.19 -21.91 -3.54
CA GLU A 19 28.70 -20.86 -2.67
C GLU A 19 27.25 -20.57 -2.98
N PHE A 20 26.40 -20.52 -1.95
CA PHE A 20 24.99 -20.19 -2.13
C PHE A 20 24.82 -18.72 -2.52
N VAL A 21 23.93 -18.45 -3.48
CA VAL A 21 23.66 -17.12 -4.00
C VAL A 21 22.24 -16.68 -3.66
N GLU A 22 21.24 -17.44 -4.11
CA GLU A 22 19.83 -17.14 -3.83
C GLU A 22 18.91 -18.31 -4.14
N PHE A 23 17.66 -18.22 -3.66
CA PHE A 23 16.55 -19.07 -4.10
C PHE A 23 15.75 -18.37 -5.18
N CYS A 24 15.30 -19.13 -6.21
CA CYS A 24 14.42 -18.62 -7.25
C CYS A 24 13.35 -19.65 -7.63
N SER A 25 12.22 -19.18 -8.16
CA SER A 25 11.11 -20.02 -8.59
C SER A 25 10.65 -19.63 -9.99
N ALA A 26 10.51 -20.59 -10.88
CA ALA A 26 9.92 -20.39 -12.20
C ALA A 26 8.39 -20.24 -12.15
N ARG A 27 7.75 -20.51 -11.00
CA ARG A 27 6.28 -20.38 -10.83
C ARG A 27 5.80 -18.94 -10.83
N GLU A 28 6.71 -17.98 -10.62
CA GLU A 28 6.38 -16.56 -10.55
C GLU A 28 6.37 -15.86 -11.92
N PHE A 29 6.70 -16.58 -12.98
CA PHE A 29 6.85 -16.01 -14.32
C PHE A 29 5.78 -16.58 -15.26
N GLU A 30 4.88 -15.74 -15.74
CA GLU A 30 3.88 -16.08 -16.76
C GLU A 30 4.52 -16.35 -18.13
N VAL A 31 5.71 -15.84 -18.35
CA VAL A 31 6.55 -16.06 -19.52
C VAL A 31 7.92 -16.43 -19.00
N TYR A 32 8.55 -17.39 -19.63
CA TYR A 32 9.89 -17.90 -19.37
C TYR A 32 11.02 -16.83 -19.45
N ASP A 33 10.68 -15.61 -19.16
CA ASP A 33 11.60 -14.49 -19.07
C ASP A 33 12.18 -14.45 -17.66
N LEU A 34 13.18 -15.24 -17.48
CA LEU A 34 13.98 -15.30 -16.26
C LEU A 34 15.01 -14.16 -16.26
N ALA A 35 14.56 -12.98 -16.43
CA ALA A 35 15.29 -11.91 -15.83
C ALA A 35 15.14 -12.13 -14.31
N PRO A 36 16.22 -12.52 -13.60
CA PRO A 36 16.25 -12.43 -12.15
C PRO A 36 15.75 -11.03 -11.83
N ARG A 37 14.93 -10.88 -10.80
CA ARG A 37 14.22 -9.65 -10.42
C ARG A 37 15.13 -8.42 -10.50
N GLY A 38 15.30 -7.81 -11.69
CA GLY A 38 16.05 -6.60 -11.96
C GLY A 38 17.45 -6.57 -11.31
N GLU A 39 18.13 -5.45 -11.38
CA GLU A 39 19.46 -5.23 -10.78
C GLU A 39 19.54 -5.43 -9.25
N ALA A 40 18.40 -5.71 -8.58
CA ALA A 40 18.31 -5.89 -7.14
C ALA A 40 18.45 -7.36 -6.68
N GLY A 41 18.38 -8.36 -7.59
CA GLY A 41 18.52 -9.78 -7.26
C GLY A 41 19.90 -10.13 -6.70
N GLY A 42 19.96 -11.13 -5.80
CA GLY A 42 21.21 -11.61 -5.21
C GLY A 42 22.19 -12.07 -6.28
N TYR A 43 21.68 -12.81 -7.29
CA TYR A 43 22.45 -13.27 -8.43
C TYR A 43 23.15 -12.13 -9.18
N PHE A 44 22.46 -11.06 -9.55
CA PHE A 44 23.08 -9.95 -10.31
C PHE A 44 24.17 -9.22 -9.53
N LYS A 45 23.94 -9.00 -8.25
CA LYS A 45 24.94 -8.37 -7.38
C LYS A 45 26.18 -9.25 -7.29
N HIS A 46 25.97 -10.55 -7.11
CA HIS A 46 27.05 -11.52 -7.02
C HIS A 46 27.78 -11.67 -8.35
N GLN A 47 27.04 -11.71 -9.48
CA GLN A 47 27.63 -11.77 -10.83
C GLN A 47 28.50 -10.55 -11.16
N LYS A 48 28.08 -9.35 -10.77
CA LYS A 48 28.91 -8.13 -10.93
C LYS A 48 30.25 -8.22 -10.21
N LEU A 49 30.31 -8.97 -9.12
CA LEU A 49 31.55 -9.17 -8.34
C LEU A 49 32.43 -10.27 -8.91
N THR A 50 31.86 -11.37 -9.37
CA THR A 50 32.59 -12.57 -9.79
C THR A 50 32.89 -12.61 -11.29
N GLY A 51 32.06 -11.94 -12.12
CA GLY A 51 32.11 -12.05 -13.57
C GLY A 51 31.70 -13.43 -14.11
N GLY A 52 31.09 -14.28 -13.24
CA GLY A 52 30.73 -15.66 -13.59
C GLY A 52 29.61 -15.75 -14.62
N ASN A 53 29.60 -16.82 -15.40
CA ASN A 53 28.58 -17.13 -16.39
C ASN A 53 27.70 -18.31 -15.96
N TRP A 54 26.52 -18.45 -16.59
CA TRP A 54 25.69 -19.62 -16.37
C TRP A 54 26.32 -20.90 -16.93
N TYR A 55 26.29 -21.97 -16.16
CA TYR A 55 26.57 -23.32 -16.67
C TYR A 55 25.56 -23.64 -17.77
N ALA A 56 26.04 -24.25 -18.87
CA ALA A 56 25.23 -24.57 -20.05
C ALA A 56 24.47 -23.39 -20.69
N GLY A 57 25.02 -22.19 -20.64
CA GLY A 57 24.50 -21.01 -21.37
C GLY A 57 23.24 -20.38 -20.83
N GLY A 58 22.69 -20.83 -19.71
CA GLY A 58 21.53 -20.22 -19.08
C GLY A 58 20.17 -20.43 -19.75
N GLU A 59 20.10 -21.08 -20.88
CA GLU A 59 18.93 -21.17 -21.76
C GLU A 59 17.80 -22.11 -21.30
N GLN A 60 18.05 -23.00 -20.34
CA GLN A 60 17.06 -23.99 -19.91
C GLN A 60 16.61 -23.79 -18.46
N PHE A 61 15.57 -23.09 -18.29
CA PHE A 61 15.10 -22.62 -16.99
C PHE A 61 14.53 -23.66 -16.05
N CYS A 62 13.82 -24.63 -16.54
CA CYS A 62 13.27 -25.71 -15.72
C CYS A 62 14.22 -26.88 -15.56
N ARG A 63 15.52 -26.71 -15.85
CA ARG A 63 16.53 -27.75 -15.77
C ARG A 63 17.40 -27.61 -14.52
N CYS A 64 17.55 -28.70 -13.80
CA CYS A 64 18.56 -28.80 -12.75
C CYS A 64 19.94 -29.08 -13.39
N ASP A 65 20.91 -28.23 -13.15
CA ASP A 65 22.26 -28.36 -13.74
C ASP A 65 23.06 -29.53 -13.14
N ILE A 66 22.65 -30.07 -11.98
CA ILE A 66 23.28 -31.22 -11.34
C ILE A 66 22.78 -32.52 -11.95
N CYS A 67 21.49 -32.84 -11.88
CA CYS A 67 20.96 -34.13 -12.36
C CYS A 67 20.35 -34.08 -13.76
N GLY A 68 20.18 -32.91 -14.34
CA GLY A 68 19.62 -32.72 -15.68
C GLY A 68 18.10 -32.85 -15.78
N THR A 69 17.36 -32.98 -14.65
CA THR A 69 15.89 -32.99 -14.69
C THR A 69 15.35 -31.66 -15.23
N THR A 70 14.34 -31.76 -16.10
CA THR A 70 13.71 -30.60 -16.76
C THR A 70 12.37 -30.20 -16.11
N ARG A 71 12.07 -30.75 -14.94
CA ARG A 71 10.78 -30.53 -14.22
C ARG A 71 10.94 -29.72 -12.92
N ALA A 72 12.10 -29.14 -12.71
CA ALA A 72 12.32 -28.30 -11.54
C ALA A 72 11.65 -26.93 -11.76
N LEU A 73 10.83 -26.50 -10.81
CA LEU A 73 10.19 -25.20 -10.83
C LEU A 73 10.78 -24.26 -9.77
N ASP A 74 11.36 -24.83 -8.72
CA ASP A 74 11.97 -24.10 -7.61
C ASP A 74 13.44 -24.50 -7.51
N PHE A 75 14.33 -23.52 -7.41
CA PHE A 75 15.78 -23.69 -7.53
C PHE A 75 16.50 -23.00 -6.38
N ALA A 76 17.70 -23.56 -6.06
CA ALA A 76 18.76 -22.82 -5.41
C ALA A 76 19.87 -22.54 -6.44
N ILE A 77 20.32 -21.31 -6.50
CA ILE A 77 21.43 -20.89 -7.35
C ILE A 77 22.70 -20.94 -6.52
N PHE A 78 23.71 -21.63 -7.03
CA PHE A 78 25.04 -21.70 -6.45
C PHE A 78 26.09 -21.22 -7.45
N TRP A 79 27.11 -20.57 -6.96
CA TRP A 79 28.30 -20.23 -7.72
C TRP A 79 29.38 -21.27 -7.46
N HIS A 80 29.85 -21.91 -8.52
CA HIS A 80 30.98 -22.87 -8.47
C HIS A 80 32.28 -22.11 -8.65
N LYS A 81 33.04 -21.94 -7.56
CA LYS A 81 34.25 -21.13 -7.48
C LYS A 81 35.33 -21.56 -8.49
N PRO A 82 35.68 -22.87 -8.60
CA PRO A 82 36.78 -23.29 -9.47
C PRO A 82 36.56 -23.04 -10.96
N SER A 83 35.31 -23.13 -11.43
CA SER A 83 35.00 -22.91 -12.86
C SER A 83 34.38 -21.53 -13.13
N ASN A 84 34.16 -20.74 -12.10
CA ASN A 84 33.48 -19.43 -12.18
C ASN A 84 32.14 -19.47 -12.92
N VAL A 85 31.30 -20.48 -12.62
CA VAL A 85 29.98 -20.64 -13.24
C VAL A 85 28.88 -20.69 -12.19
N TYR A 86 27.69 -20.22 -12.56
CA TYR A 86 26.45 -20.37 -11.78
C TYR A 86 25.72 -21.63 -12.21
N VAL A 87 25.29 -22.41 -11.23
CA VAL A 87 24.49 -23.61 -11.43
C VAL A 87 23.15 -23.47 -10.74
N ARG A 88 22.10 -23.93 -11.42
CA ARG A 88 20.75 -24.03 -10.86
C ARG A 88 20.53 -25.45 -10.39
N THR A 89 20.14 -25.56 -9.14
CA THR A 89 19.85 -26.86 -8.55
C THR A 89 18.40 -26.93 -8.10
N GLY A 90 17.66 -27.94 -8.52
CA GLY A 90 16.24 -28.09 -8.18
C GLY A 90 15.97 -29.36 -7.40
N GLY A 91 14.85 -29.40 -6.67
CA GLY A 91 14.38 -30.58 -5.95
C GLY A 91 15.41 -31.13 -4.97
N ASP A 92 15.66 -32.45 -5.05
CA ASP A 92 16.55 -33.17 -4.14
C ASP A 92 18.02 -32.71 -4.25
N CYS A 93 18.46 -32.30 -5.45
CA CYS A 93 19.80 -31.74 -5.62
C CYS A 93 20.02 -30.44 -4.87
N ALA A 94 19.01 -29.56 -4.90
CA ALA A 94 19.06 -28.31 -4.14
C ALA A 94 19.05 -28.58 -2.64
N THR A 95 18.13 -29.43 -2.16
CA THR A 95 18.08 -29.83 -0.74
C THR A 95 19.42 -30.39 -0.27
N ARG A 96 19.95 -31.36 -1.01
CA ARG A 96 21.24 -32.00 -0.65
C ARG A 96 22.39 -31.00 -0.60
N LEU A 97 22.47 -30.06 -1.56
CA LEU A 97 23.58 -29.10 -1.59
C LEU A 97 23.40 -28.02 -0.51
N CYS A 98 22.17 -27.62 -0.24
CA CYS A 98 21.85 -26.74 0.88
C CYS A 98 22.23 -27.38 2.22
N ASP A 99 21.87 -28.65 2.44
CA ASP A 99 22.20 -29.37 3.67
C ASP A 99 23.71 -29.47 3.88
N LEU A 100 24.47 -29.80 2.81
CA LEU A 100 25.92 -29.90 2.88
C LEU A 100 26.63 -28.56 3.13
N LEU A 101 26.00 -27.45 2.78
CA LEU A 101 26.52 -26.08 2.95
C LEU A 101 25.86 -25.35 4.13
N GLU A 102 25.03 -26.04 4.91
CA GLU A 102 24.27 -25.46 6.05
C GLU A 102 23.41 -24.26 5.63
N VAL A 103 22.87 -24.28 4.42
CA VAL A 103 21.96 -23.26 3.89
C VAL A 103 20.52 -23.64 4.24
N GLU A 104 19.95 -22.90 5.16
CA GLU A 104 18.57 -23.12 5.60
C GLU A 104 17.53 -22.43 4.68
N GLY A 105 16.28 -22.87 4.77
CA GLY A 105 15.13 -22.13 4.22
C GLY A 105 14.69 -22.57 2.82
N PHE A 106 15.35 -23.53 2.14
CA PHE A 106 14.93 -23.95 0.80
C PHE A 106 13.53 -24.58 0.78
N GLN A 107 13.18 -25.40 1.78
CA GLN A 107 11.85 -26.01 1.85
C GLN A 107 10.77 -24.95 2.11
N GLN A 108 11.00 -24.01 3.05
CA GLN A 108 10.09 -22.90 3.33
C GLN A 108 9.91 -22.01 2.10
N PHE A 109 10.99 -21.77 1.34
CA PHE A 109 10.91 -21.03 0.07
C PHE A 109 10.01 -21.76 -0.95
N ARG A 110 10.19 -23.07 -1.13
CA ARG A 110 9.37 -23.88 -2.04
C ARG A 110 7.89 -23.86 -1.67
N ASP A 111 7.59 -24.02 -0.38
CA ASP A 111 6.22 -24.04 0.11
C ASP A 111 5.56 -22.66 -0.08
N ALA A 112 6.28 -21.57 0.18
CA ALA A 112 5.82 -20.22 -0.06
C ALA A 112 5.59 -19.92 -1.56
N ALA A 113 6.52 -20.35 -2.43
CA ALA A 113 6.40 -20.20 -3.89
C ALA A 113 5.20 -20.98 -4.43
N ARG A 114 4.98 -22.20 -3.94
CA ARG A 114 3.83 -23.03 -4.30
C ARG A 114 2.51 -22.39 -3.84
N ALA A 115 2.44 -21.94 -2.59
CA ALA A 115 1.26 -21.28 -2.04
C ALA A 115 0.93 -20.00 -2.83
N LYS A 116 1.95 -19.22 -3.18
CA LYS A 116 1.79 -18.02 -4.02
C LYS A 116 1.24 -18.36 -5.41
N SER A 117 1.78 -19.39 -6.07
CA SER A 117 1.30 -19.85 -7.39
C SER A 117 -0.16 -20.28 -7.34
N VAL A 118 -0.55 -21.07 -6.33
CA VAL A 118 -1.95 -21.50 -6.14
C VAL A 118 -2.87 -20.30 -5.93
N ARG A 119 -2.43 -19.35 -5.10
CA ARG A 119 -3.20 -18.12 -4.88
C ARG A 119 -3.37 -17.32 -6.17
N LEU A 120 -2.31 -17.06 -6.92
CA LEU A 120 -2.38 -16.31 -8.18
C LEU A 120 -3.30 -16.97 -9.21
N ALA A 121 -3.26 -18.31 -9.31
CA ALA A 121 -4.18 -19.03 -10.17
C ALA A 121 -5.65 -18.87 -9.73
N ALA A 122 -5.93 -18.93 -8.42
CA ALA A 122 -7.27 -18.71 -7.89
C ALA A 122 -7.75 -17.27 -8.11
N GLU A 123 -6.87 -16.30 -7.98
CA GLU A 123 -7.16 -14.88 -8.23
C GLU A 123 -7.48 -14.63 -9.71
N ALA A 124 -6.72 -15.19 -10.65
CA ALA A 124 -7.00 -15.08 -12.08
C ALA A 124 -8.36 -15.69 -12.46
N VAL A 125 -8.73 -16.82 -11.85
CA VAL A 125 -10.07 -17.40 -12.02
C VAL A 125 -11.16 -16.48 -11.48
N ALA A 126 -10.93 -15.87 -10.32
CA ALA A 126 -11.85 -14.93 -9.71
C ALA A 126 -12.03 -13.65 -10.54
N GLU A 127 -10.94 -13.09 -11.06
CA GLU A 127 -10.96 -11.93 -11.96
C GLU A 127 -11.79 -12.23 -13.21
N ALA A 128 -11.56 -13.37 -13.86
CA ALA A 128 -12.32 -13.79 -15.04
C ALA A 128 -13.82 -14.00 -14.74
N ALA A 129 -14.15 -14.60 -13.58
CA ALA A 129 -15.52 -14.82 -13.16
C ALA A 129 -16.27 -13.52 -12.85
N LEU A 130 -15.60 -12.54 -12.26
CA LEU A 130 -16.18 -11.23 -11.96
C LEU A 130 -16.27 -10.35 -13.22
N ALA A 131 -15.28 -10.41 -14.11
CA ALA A 131 -15.32 -9.75 -15.41
C ALA A 131 -16.52 -10.20 -16.25
N ALA A 132 -16.86 -11.50 -16.21
CA ALA A 132 -18.06 -12.03 -16.88
C ALA A 132 -19.38 -11.44 -16.33
N LYS A 133 -19.36 -10.87 -15.12
CA LYS A 133 -20.47 -10.13 -14.50
C LYS A 133 -20.37 -8.61 -14.69
N GLY A 134 -19.37 -8.12 -15.42
CA GLY A 134 -19.11 -6.68 -15.62
C GLY A 134 -18.41 -6.00 -14.45
N ILE A 135 -17.77 -6.77 -13.56
CA ILE A 135 -17.01 -6.24 -12.42
C ILE A 135 -15.52 -6.31 -12.76
N ASP A 136 -14.91 -5.15 -12.93
CA ASP A 136 -13.47 -5.03 -13.23
C ASP A 136 -12.65 -5.12 -11.94
N LEU A 137 -12.15 -6.31 -11.64
CA LEU A 137 -11.30 -6.59 -10.49
C LEU A 137 -9.88 -6.87 -10.97
N ASP A 138 -8.91 -6.16 -10.40
CA ASP A 138 -7.47 -6.39 -10.57
C ASP A 138 -6.80 -6.51 -9.20
N PHE A 139 -6.44 -7.73 -8.82
CA PHE A 139 -5.75 -8.01 -7.56
C PHE A 139 -4.35 -7.36 -7.50
N ALA A 140 -3.65 -7.26 -8.62
CA ALA A 140 -2.31 -6.65 -8.65
C ALA A 140 -2.39 -5.16 -8.39
N ALA A 141 -3.32 -4.46 -9.03
CA ALA A 141 -3.59 -3.04 -8.82
C ALA A 141 -4.05 -2.76 -7.37
N LEU A 142 -4.95 -3.57 -6.81
CA LEU A 142 -5.38 -3.42 -5.42
C LEU A 142 -4.22 -3.61 -4.42
N ARG A 143 -3.34 -4.58 -4.65
CA ARG A 143 -2.16 -4.78 -3.79
C ARG A 143 -1.16 -3.64 -3.92
N GLN A 144 -0.98 -3.11 -5.12
CA GLN A 144 -0.14 -1.94 -5.32
C GLN A 144 -0.71 -0.73 -4.57
N ALA A 145 -1.99 -0.44 -4.72
CA ALA A 145 -2.69 0.61 -3.98
C ALA A 145 -2.54 0.42 -2.46
N SER A 146 -2.67 -0.83 -1.97
CA SER A 146 -2.45 -1.14 -0.55
C SER A 146 -1.04 -0.79 -0.09
N ARG A 147 0.00 -1.16 -0.86
CA ARG A 147 1.41 -0.84 -0.53
C ARG A 147 1.66 0.66 -0.50
N GLU A 148 1.12 1.40 -1.47
CA GLU A 148 1.24 2.86 -1.54
C GLU A 148 0.59 3.55 -0.34
N LEU A 149 -0.59 3.09 0.07
CA LEU A 149 -1.34 3.66 1.19
C LEU A 149 -0.72 3.38 2.56
N HIS A 150 0.05 2.28 2.69
CA HIS A 150 0.75 1.92 3.93
C HIS A 150 2.22 2.37 3.94
N GLY A 151 2.70 2.99 2.86
CA GLY A 151 4.06 3.52 2.76
C GLY A 151 4.31 4.71 3.69
N ILE A 152 5.50 4.76 4.31
CA ILE A 152 5.89 5.78 5.31
C ILE A 152 5.85 7.22 4.73
N LYS A 153 6.09 7.39 3.43
CA LYS A 153 6.20 8.71 2.78
C LYS A 153 4.91 9.23 2.14
N THR A 154 3.95 8.34 1.86
CA THR A 154 2.75 8.67 1.08
C THR A 154 1.47 8.14 1.73
N GLY A 155 1.53 7.81 3.00
CA GLY A 155 0.46 7.13 3.73
C GLY A 155 -0.93 7.71 3.45
N GLY A 156 -1.84 6.84 3.03
CA GLY A 156 -3.23 7.19 2.78
C GLY A 156 -3.99 7.47 4.09
N THR A 157 -5.15 8.09 3.95
CA THR A 157 -6.05 8.25 5.10
C THR A 157 -6.50 6.88 5.63
N PRO A 158 -6.87 6.76 6.92
CA PRO A 158 -7.40 5.52 7.48
C PRO A 158 -8.58 4.96 6.68
N ARG A 159 -9.40 5.83 6.09
CA ARG A 159 -10.54 5.44 5.25
C ARG A 159 -10.09 4.80 3.93
N GLU A 160 -9.08 5.37 3.26
CA GLU A 160 -8.54 4.81 2.03
C GLU A 160 -7.89 3.45 2.28
N GLN A 161 -7.10 3.32 3.35
CA GLN A 161 -6.49 2.06 3.76
C GLN A 161 -7.55 0.98 4.03
N TRP A 162 -8.61 1.35 4.76
CA TRP A 162 -9.74 0.46 5.03
C TRP A 162 -10.46 0.05 3.73
N THR A 163 -10.70 0.99 2.82
CA THR A 163 -11.38 0.71 1.54
C THR A 163 -10.62 -0.34 0.72
N VAL A 164 -9.32 -0.15 0.52
CA VAL A 164 -8.49 -1.08 -0.25
C VAL A 164 -8.34 -2.43 0.46
N SER A 165 -8.09 -2.43 1.77
CA SER A 165 -7.95 -3.69 2.53
C SER A 165 -9.25 -4.50 2.56
N THR A 166 -10.40 -3.84 2.65
CA THR A 166 -11.71 -4.49 2.63
C THR A 166 -12.03 -5.06 1.24
N ALA A 167 -11.71 -4.32 0.16
CA ALA A 167 -11.85 -4.82 -1.21
C ALA A 167 -10.99 -6.08 -1.42
N LEU A 168 -9.73 -6.05 -0.99
CA LEU A 168 -8.84 -7.23 -1.05
C LEU A 168 -9.35 -8.41 -0.24
N ASP A 169 -9.90 -8.20 0.95
CA ASP A 169 -10.45 -9.27 1.80
C ASP A 169 -11.66 -9.95 1.13
N ILE A 170 -12.61 -9.15 0.63
CA ILE A 170 -13.81 -9.68 -0.05
C ILE A 170 -13.42 -10.43 -1.32
N ALA A 171 -12.60 -9.82 -2.16
CA ALA A 171 -12.12 -10.44 -3.40
C ALA A 171 -11.30 -11.72 -3.12
N GLY A 172 -10.42 -11.70 -2.12
CA GLY A 172 -9.64 -12.86 -1.70
C GLY A 172 -10.50 -14.02 -1.17
N LYS A 173 -11.57 -13.71 -0.43
CA LYS A 173 -12.55 -14.73 0.00
C LYS A 173 -13.28 -15.32 -1.20
N PHE A 174 -13.66 -14.50 -2.17
CA PHE A 174 -14.28 -14.98 -3.41
C PHE A 174 -13.31 -15.88 -4.20
N ALA A 175 -12.04 -15.49 -4.36
CA ALA A 175 -11.03 -16.33 -5.00
C ALA A 175 -10.83 -17.68 -4.30
N LYS A 176 -10.93 -17.69 -2.97
CA LYS A 176 -10.75 -18.92 -2.16
C LYS A 176 -11.96 -19.85 -2.18
N TYR A 177 -13.17 -19.30 -2.13
CA TYR A 177 -14.40 -20.08 -1.91
C TYR A 177 -15.30 -20.17 -3.12
N GLY A 178 -15.07 -19.38 -4.18
CA GLY A 178 -15.83 -19.38 -5.42
C GLY A 178 -17.24 -18.80 -5.32
N ASN A 179 -17.64 -18.24 -4.16
CA ASN A 179 -18.96 -17.67 -3.95
C ASN A 179 -18.93 -16.35 -3.19
N MET A 180 -19.94 -15.55 -3.44
CA MET A 180 -20.15 -14.23 -2.84
C MET A 180 -21.64 -13.94 -2.84
N SER A 181 -22.16 -13.33 -1.78
CA SER A 181 -23.55 -12.88 -1.73
C SER A 181 -23.73 -11.63 -2.61
N GLU A 182 -24.95 -11.41 -3.08
CA GLU A 182 -25.29 -10.21 -3.87
C GLU A 182 -24.97 -8.90 -3.13
N LYS A 183 -25.13 -8.87 -1.80
CA LYS A 183 -24.76 -7.71 -0.98
C LYS A 183 -23.25 -7.48 -0.98
N GLN A 184 -22.45 -8.54 -0.89
CA GLN A 184 -21.00 -8.46 -0.96
C GLN A 184 -20.53 -8.03 -2.35
N GLU A 185 -21.17 -8.51 -3.40
CA GLU A 185 -20.88 -8.13 -4.78
C GLU A 185 -21.12 -6.63 -5.00
N LYS A 186 -22.30 -6.11 -4.63
CA LYS A 186 -22.61 -4.67 -4.70
C LYS A 186 -21.62 -3.83 -3.86
N PHE A 187 -21.27 -4.33 -2.69
CA PHE A 187 -20.33 -3.64 -1.83
C PHE A 187 -18.91 -3.63 -2.42
N LEU A 188 -18.45 -4.75 -2.98
CA LEU A 188 -17.15 -4.81 -3.67
C LEU A 188 -17.09 -3.79 -4.82
N VAL A 189 -18.11 -3.73 -5.67
CA VAL A 189 -18.21 -2.74 -6.75
C VAL A 189 -18.06 -1.32 -6.21
N SER A 190 -18.78 -0.97 -5.14
CA SER A 190 -18.68 0.37 -4.55
C SER A 190 -17.28 0.70 -3.98
N LEU A 191 -16.57 -0.31 -3.47
CA LEU A 191 -15.20 -0.16 -3.01
C LEU A 191 -14.23 0.03 -4.18
N LEU A 192 -14.37 -0.76 -5.25
CA LEU A 192 -13.55 -0.64 -6.47
C LEU A 192 -13.74 0.74 -7.13
N ASP A 193 -14.97 1.22 -7.25
CA ASP A 193 -15.27 2.58 -7.71
C ASP A 193 -14.59 3.65 -6.85
N SER A 194 -14.59 3.45 -5.53
CA SER A 194 -13.93 4.38 -4.60
C SER A 194 -12.41 4.38 -4.77
N VAL A 195 -11.82 3.21 -5.05
CA VAL A 195 -10.38 3.09 -5.33
C VAL A 195 -10.03 3.74 -6.67
N ALA A 196 -10.82 3.50 -7.72
CA ALA A 196 -10.59 4.07 -9.04
C ALA A 196 -10.66 5.60 -9.05
N ARG A 197 -11.58 6.19 -8.29
CA ARG A 197 -11.75 7.65 -8.17
C ARG A 197 -10.83 8.31 -7.16
N ARG A 198 -9.97 7.55 -6.48
CA ARG A 198 -9.12 8.06 -5.40
C ARG A 198 -8.30 9.28 -5.79
N ASP A 199 -7.63 9.20 -6.92
CA ASP A 199 -6.71 10.26 -7.36
C ASP A 199 -7.47 11.51 -7.86
N GLU A 200 -8.61 11.34 -8.50
CA GLU A 200 -9.52 12.44 -8.85
C GLU A 200 -10.05 13.16 -7.61
N VAL A 201 -10.48 12.41 -6.60
CA VAL A 201 -10.95 12.97 -5.34
C VAL A 201 -9.83 13.70 -4.62
N ARG A 202 -8.63 13.15 -4.58
CA ARG A 202 -7.44 13.81 -4.00
C ARG A 202 -7.10 15.11 -4.74
N ALA A 203 -7.10 15.09 -6.07
CA ALA A 203 -6.85 16.28 -6.88
C ALA A 203 -7.91 17.37 -6.62
N LEU A 204 -9.18 16.97 -6.53
CA LEU A 204 -10.27 17.90 -6.22
C LEU A 204 -10.14 18.50 -4.81
N TRP A 205 -9.77 17.69 -3.81
CA TRP A 205 -9.52 18.18 -2.45
C TRP A 205 -8.31 19.12 -2.40
N ALA A 206 -7.23 18.78 -3.11
CA ALA A 206 -6.03 19.63 -3.21
C ALA A 206 -6.35 20.98 -3.87
N ALA A 207 -7.13 20.98 -4.96
CA ALA A 207 -7.56 22.20 -5.63
C ALA A 207 -8.42 23.09 -4.70
N ARG A 208 -9.42 22.50 -4.04
CA ARG A 208 -10.25 23.23 -3.06
C ARG A 208 -9.43 23.77 -1.88
N HIS A 209 -8.44 23.00 -1.43
CA HIS A 209 -7.57 23.46 -0.37
C HIS A 209 -6.70 24.63 -0.83
N ALA A 210 -6.10 24.54 -2.02
CA ALA A 210 -5.32 25.64 -2.61
C ALA A 210 -6.16 26.91 -2.79
N GLU A 211 -7.39 26.78 -3.26
CA GLU A 211 -8.35 27.90 -3.35
C GLU A 211 -8.61 28.53 -1.98
N ARG A 212 -8.88 27.72 -0.95
CA ARG A 212 -9.09 28.22 0.43
C ARG A 212 -7.85 28.91 0.98
N VAL A 213 -6.65 28.40 0.73
CA VAL A 213 -5.40 29.06 1.11
C VAL A 213 -5.30 30.42 0.44
N ALA A 214 -5.57 30.52 -0.87
CA ALA A 214 -5.45 31.75 -1.64
C ALA A 214 -6.50 32.81 -1.24
N THR A 215 -7.73 32.39 -0.90
CA THR A 215 -8.85 33.29 -0.61
C THR A 215 -8.99 33.63 0.86
N SER A 216 -8.42 32.82 1.78
CA SER A 216 -8.56 33.04 3.21
C SER A 216 -7.94 34.36 3.68
N THR A 217 -8.68 35.09 4.50
CA THR A 217 -8.22 36.34 5.11
C THR A 217 -8.50 36.34 6.62
N HIS A 218 -7.71 37.12 7.36
CA HIS A 218 -8.01 37.38 8.76
C HIS A 218 -9.12 38.42 8.86
N LEU A 219 -10.04 38.25 9.83
CA LEU A 219 -11.15 39.16 10.06
C LEU A 219 -10.85 40.08 11.22
N GLY A 220 -10.97 41.40 10.99
CA GLY A 220 -10.73 42.41 11.98
C GLY A 220 -9.28 42.53 12.45
N THR A 221 -9.03 43.34 13.46
CA THR A 221 -7.72 43.52 14.09
C THR A 221 -7.72 42.84 15.47
N VAL A 222 -6.59 42.29 15.89
CA VAL A 222 -6.47 41.66 17.22
C VAL A 222 -6.79 42.69 18.32
N GLY A 223 -7.71 42.33 19.21
CA GLY A 223 -8.25 43.19 20.24
C GLY A 223 -9.60 43.84 19.89
N ASP A 224 -9.93 43.96 18.61
CA ASP A 224 -11.19 44.58 18.18
C ASP A 224 -12.40 43.70 18.50
N ARG A 225 -13.53 44.38 18.75
CA ARG A 225 -14.81 43.71 18.94
C ARG A 225 -15.65 43.85 17.66
N ILE A 226 -15.79 42.78 16.94
CA ILE A 226 -16.43 42.75 15.62
C ILE A 226 -17.76 41.98 15.64
N GLU A 227 -18.66 42.33 14.72
CA GLU A 227 -19.89 41.57 14.44
C GLU A 227 -19.68 40.68 13.24
N LEU A 228 -20.07 39.42 13.37
CA LEU A 228 -19.87 38.35 12.36
C LEU A 228 -21.16 37.60 12.15
N THR A 229 -21.50 37.33 10.91
CA THR A 229 -22.49 36.32 10.54
C THR A 229 -21.75 35.08 10.05
N VAL A 230 -21.86 33.97 10.78
CA VAL A 230 -21.06 32.78 10.55
C VAL A 230 -21.90 31.51 10.64
N THR A 231 -21.53 30.52 9.87
CA THR A 231 -22.14 29.17 9.87
C THR A 231 -21.28 28.21 10.67
N VAL A 232 -21.87 27.42 11.56
CA VAL A 232 -21.18 26.39 12.35
C VAL A 232 -20.79 25.25 11.45
N LYS A 233 -19.51 24.95 11.33
CA LYS A 233 -18.98 23.81 10.58
C LYS A 233 -18.77 22.58 11.45
N PHE A 234 -18.29 22.78 12.67
CA PHE A 234 -18.16 21.74 13.69
C PHE A 234 -18.12 22.32 15.08
N ALA A 235 -18.51 21.53 16.09
CA ALA A 235 -18.37 21.83 17.49
C ALA A 235 -17.90 20.57 18.23
N ASN A 236 -16.71 20.59 18.76
CA ASN A 236 -16.11 19.47 19.50
C ASN A 236 -15.88 19.86 20.96
N SER A 237 -16.25 18.96 21.88
CA SER A 237 -15.95 19.10 23.30
C SER A 237 -14.80 18.18 23.70
N TYR A 238 -13.96 18.67 24.58
CA TYR A 238 -12.86 17.90 25.17
C TYR A 238 -12.96 18.02 26.68
N GLU A 239 -12.89 16.91 27.38
CA GLU A 239 -12.75 16.89 28.83
C GLU A 239 -11.32 17.28 29.23
N SER A 240 -11.22 18.21 30.21
CA SER A 240 -9.97 18.59 30.81
C SER A 240 -10.11 18.60 32.34
N ASN A 241 -9.00 18.63 33.07
CA ASN A 241 -8.97 18.71 34.52
C ASN A 241 -9.66 19.98 35.05
N PHE A 242 -9.99 20.95 34.17
CA PHE A 242 -10.65 22.22 34.49
C PHE A 242 -12.08 22.30 33.93
N GLY A 243 -12.68 21.15 33.55
CA GLY A 243 -14.01 21.06 32.95
C GLY A 243 -13.97 20.94 31.42
N ASN A 244 -15.16 21.02 30.82
CA ASN A 244 -15.30 20.85 29.37
C ASN A 244 -14.75 22.07 28.63
N PHE A 245 -13.94 21.77 27.59
CA PHE A 245 -13.39 22.78 26.70
C PHE A 245 -13.92 22.54 25.28
N TRP A 246 -14.44 23.59 24.68
CA TRP A 246 -15.06 23.55 23.35
C TRP A 246 -14.16 24.18 22.28
N ILE A 247 -14.09 23.53 21.13
CA ILE A 247 -13.56 24.11 19.90
C ILE A 247 -14.70 24.15 18.89
N VAL A 248 -15.14 25.35 18.52
CA VAL A 248 -16.17 25.56 17.50
C VAL A 248 -15.53 26.16 16.26
N GLY A 249 -15.66 25.47 15.16
CA GLY A 249 -15.22 25.94 13.83
C GLY A 249 -16.39 26.58 13.08
N LEU A 250 -16.17 27.77 12.60
CA LEU A 250 -17.15 28.65 11.98
C LEU A 250 -16.62 29.13 10.63
N GLU A 251 -17.51 29.51 9.72
CA GLU A 251 -17.17 30.08 8.42
C GLU A 251 -18.10 31.24 8.10
N ASP A 252 -17.53 32.36 7.64
CA ASP A 252 -18.33 33.48 7.17
C ASP A 252 -18.82 33.32 5.73
N ALA A 253 -19.58 34.26 5.20
CA ALA A 253 -20.10 34.23 3.84
C ALA A 253 -18.99 34.28 2.76
N SER A 254 -17.80 34.73 3.10
CA SER A 254 -16.63 34.78 2.23
C SER A 254 -15.70 33.55 2.40
N ALA A 255 -16.16 32.49 3.08
CA ALA A 255 -15.42 31.28 3.40
C ALA A 255 -14.19 31.47 4.32
N ASN A 256 -14.10 32.62 5.04
CA ASN A 256 -13.05 32.80 6.04
C ASN A 256 -13.32 31.95 7.28
N THR A 257 -12.26 31.34 7.80
CA THR A 257 -12.34 30.46 8.96
C THR A 257 -12.24 31.24 10.25
N VAL A 258 -13.23 31.04 11.10
CA VAL A 258 -13.27 31.60 12.47
C VAL A 258 -13.30 30.47 13.49
N ILE A 259 -12.43 30.54 14.49
CA ILE A 259 -12.32 29.53 15.54
C ILE A 259 -12.66 30.14 16.89
N TYR A 260 -13.59 29.51 17.58
CA TYR A 260 -13.83 29.80 18.98
C TYR A 260 -13.23 28.71 19.87
N LYS A 261 -12.54 29.10 20.93
CA LYS A 261 -12.00 28.20 21.95
C LYS A 261 -12.45 28.70 23.34
N GLY A 262 -13.22 27.88 24.07
CA GLY A 262 -13.69 28.26 25.41
C GLY A 262 -14.50 27.16 26.10
N ASN A 263 -14.91 27.46 27.35
CA ASN A 263 -15.56 26.49 28.22
C ASN A 263 -17.08 26.38 28.00
N SER A 264 -17.69 27.30 27.29
CA SER A 264 -19.13 27.31 27.01
C SER A 264 -19.38 27.51 25.54
N PRO A 265 -20.02 26.56 24.84
CA PRO A 265 -20.38 26.71 23.44
C PRO A 265 -21.58 27.68 23.34
N PHE A 266 -21.61 28.49 22.29
CA PHE A 266 -22.77 29.34 21.99
C PHE A 266 -23.72 28.67 20.95
N SER A 267 -23.23 27.77 20.17
CA SER A 267 -23.96 26.85 19.31
C SER A 267 -23.16 25.59 19.06
N THR A 268 -23.82 24.42 18.95
CA THR A 268 -23.23 23.13 18.68
C THR A 268 -23.84 22.46 17.44
N THR A 269 -24.87 23.09 16.85
CA THR A 269 -25.59 22.51 15.70
C THR A 269 -24.86 22.82 14.41
N LYS A 270 -24.32 21.80 13.77
CA LYS A 270 -23.67 21.93 12.46
C LYS A 270 -24.66 22.44 11.40
N GLY A 271 -24.25 23.44 10.62
CA GLY A 271 -25.08 24.06 9.58
C GLY A 271 -25.87 25.30 10.09
N GLU A 272 -25.95 25.48 11.39
CA GLU A 272 -26.66 26.65 11.96
C GLU A 272 -25.89 27.94 11.64
N THR A 273 -26.61 28.96 11.20
CA THR A 273 -26.06 30.30 10.94
C THR A 273 -26.38 31.21 12.10
N VAL A 274 -25.35 31.79 12.69
CA VAL A 274 -25.45 32.67 13.84
C VAL A 274 -24.82 34.02 13.55
N LYS A 275 -25.52 35.09 13.97
CA LYS A 275 -24.95 36.44 14.06
C LYS A 275 -24.45 36.65 15.49
N LEU A 276 -23.17 36.94 15.59
CA LEU A 276 -22.54 37.11 16.90
C LEU A 276 -21.62 38.34 16.94
N LYS A 277 -21.40 38.84 18.14
CA LYS A 277 -20.40 39.87 18.41
C LYS A 277 -19.32 39.26 19.29
N ALA A 278 -18.07 39.33 18.84
CA ALA A 278 -16.95 38.71 19.53
C ALA A 278 -15.69 39.56 19.46
N THR A 279 -14.75 39.31 20.38
CA THR A 279 -13.43 39.96 20.35
C THR A 279 -12.46 39.10 19.57
N VAL A 280 -11.73 39.66 18.61
CA VAL A 280 -10.63 38.99 17.92
C VAL A 280 -9.49 38.77 18.91
N LYS A 281 -9.20 37.53 19.25
CA LYS A 281 -8.18 37.16 20.23
C LYS A 281 -6.79 37.06 19.58
N GLU A 282 -6.73 36.38 18.44
CA GLU A 282 -5.50 36.16 17.71
C GLU A 282 -5.77 35.86 16.25
N HIS A 283 -4.77 36.09 15.41
CA HIS A 283 -4.71 35.60 14.03
C HIS A 283 -3.80 34.36 13.97
N GLY A 284 -4.32 33.28 13.48
CA GLY A 284 -3.60 32.01 13.32
C GLY A 284 -3.61 31.55 11.88
N GLU A 285 -2.85 30.49 11.63
CA GLU A 285 -2.82 29.79 10.34
C GLU A 285 -2.77 28.28 10.60
N ARG A 286 -3.50 27.53 9.81
CA ARG A 286 -3.45 26.07 9.84
C ARG A 286 -3.47 25.53 8.43
N ASP A 287 -2.45 24.74 8.08
CA ASP A 287 -2.27 24.18 6.74
C ASP A 287 -2.33 25.25 5.63
N GLY A 288 -1.77 26.45 5.87
CA GLY A 288 -1.79 27.59 4.95
C GLY A 288 -3.09 28.42 4.97
N VAL A 289 -4.17 27.91 5.59
CA VAL A 289 -5.46 28.65 5.69
C VAL A 289 -5.43 29.59 6.89
N LYS A 290 -5.66 30.88 6.64
CA LYS A 290 -5.75 31.91 7.68
C LYS A 290 -6.99 31.68 8.54
N GLN A 291 -6.82 31.84 9.85
CA GLN A 291 -7.88 31.64 10.85
C GLN A 291 -7.94 32.83 11.80
N THR A 292 -9.15 33.28 12.10
CA THR A 292 -9.37 34.29 13.13
C THR A 292 -9.91 33.62 14.39
N VAL A 293 -9.14 33.64 15.47
CA VAL A 293 -9.60 33.10 16.76
C VAL A 293 -10.35 34.19 17.52
N ILE A 294 -11.57 33.87 17.96
CA ILE A 294 -12.43 34.78 18.68
C ILE A 294 -12.60 34.37 20.13
N ALA A 295 -12.87 35.37 20.98
CA ALA A 295 -13.18 35.22 22.40
C ALA A 295 -14.45 35.96 22.76
N ARG A 296 -15.08 35.56 23.88
CA ARG A 296 -16.27 36.19 24.46
C ARG A 296 -17.40 36.43 23.45
N PRO A 297 -17.79 35.40 22.68
CA PRO A 297 -18.88 35.54 21.72
C PRO A 297 -20.19 35.84 22.47
N LYS A 298 -20.93 36.81 21.96
CA LYS A 298 -22.31 37.13 22.36
C LYS A 298 -23.18 36.90 21.13
N VAL A 299 -24.07 35.93 21.18
CA VAL A 299 -25.04 35.67 20.10
C VAL A 299 -26.03 36.84 20.09
N LEU A 300 -26.24 37.41 18.92
CA LEU A 300 -27.19 38.46 18.65
C LEU A 300 -28.45 37.89 18.02
N GLU A 301 -28.30 36.96 17.08
CA GLU A 301 -29.39 36.35 16.33
C GLU A 301 -28.99 34.95 15.91
N VAL A 302 -29.95 34.04 15.89
CA VAL A 302 -29.80 32.66 15.36
C VAL A 302 -30.80 32.57 14.21
N ALA A 303 -30.27 32.40 13.00
CA ALA A 303 -31.13 32.07 11.84
C ALA A 303 -31.46 30.60 11.86
N ALA A 304 -32.72 30.24 11.79
CA ALA A 304 -33.15 28.86 11.61
C ALA A 304 -32.58 28.30 10.28
N ALA A 305 -32.11 27.06 10.33
CA ALA A 305 -31.58 26.34 9.18
C ALA A 305 -32.69 26.03 8.14
#